data_4875726284042eaeea1214354d1fa1f1
#
_entry.id   4875726284042eaeea1214354d1fa1f1
#
_cell.length_a   1.000
_cell.length_b   1.000
_cell.length_c   1.000
_cell.angle_alpha   90.00
_cell.angle_beta   90.00
_cell.angle_gamma   90.00
#
_symmetry.space_group_name_H-M   'P 1'
#
loop_
_entity.id
_entity.type
_entity.pdbx_description
1 polymer ?
#
loop_
_entity_poly.entity_id
_entity_poly.type
_entity_poly.pdbx_seq_one_letter_code
_entity_poly.pdbx_strand_id
1 'polypeptide(L)'
;MTQNIPDRPHKHHILIAGTGRAGTSFLVRYFDRLGLETHFKRHGEGAHWDEAANAGAEDMPLSAIWPDLPYVVKSPWSAEFIDQVLADDSITLDAVIIPLRDLQEAASSRTINELRSFAANNVWMTKLDQPWEHWGHTAGGIVYSLHPLDQARILALGFHKLVERLVRADVKIIMLSFPRLVQDAAYLHDQLASVLPAHVTRDAAMAAHHDLADAGKIRVGRELADSEITVLDRAALNRELEQLRADLSAAAQREASLAEHVRLIETSRMWRALEPLRAWLHKRRGKR
;
A
#
# COMPACT_ATOMS: atom_id res chain seq x y z
N MET A 1 12.49 7.43 40.61
CA MET A 1 12.70 8.67 39.82
C MET A 1 11.56 8.74 38.81
N THR A 2 10.47 9.40 39.18
CA THR A 2 9.37 9.70 38.25
C THR A 2 9.85 10.75 37.28
N GLN A 3 10.06 10.36 36.03
CA GLN A 3 10.29 11.32 34.95
C GLN A 3 9.02 12.17 34.82
N ASN A 4 9.18 13.46 35.01
CA ASN A 4 8.15 14.47 34.75
C ASN A 4 7.90 14.44 33.25
N ILE A 5 6.87 13.69 32.79
CA ILE A 5 6.42 13.71 31.40
C ILE A 5 5.79 15.10 31.23
N PRO A 6 6.28 15.94 30.29
CA PRO A 6 5.67 17.22 30.05
C PRO A 6 4.20 17.01 29.65
N ASP A 7 3.34 17.91 30.16
CA ASP A 7 1.90 17.94 29.87
C ASP A 7 1.70 17.96 28.34
N ARG A 8 1.39 16.79 27.76
CA ARG A 8 1.22 16.65 26.32
C ARG A 8 -0.20 17.07 25.97
N PRO A 9 -0.39 17.91 24.97
CA PRO A 9 -1.74 18.27 24.55
C PRO A 9 -2.50 17.00 24.15
N HIS A 10 -3.69 16.83 24.71
CA HIS A 10 -4.58 15.73 24.38
C HIS A 10 -4.96 15.76 22.90
N LYS A 11 -4.80 14.66 22.19
CA LYS A 11 -5.05 14.58 20.75
C LYS A 11 -6.07 13.50 20.43
N HIS A 12 -6.92 13.85 19.48
CA HIS A 12 -7.92 12.96 18.90
C HIS A 12 -7.43 12.38 17.59
N HIS A 13 -7.71 11.10 17.34
CA HIS A 13 -7.29 10.43 16.12
C HIS A 13 -8.37 9.46 15.59
N ILE A 14 -8.45 9.35 14.28
CA ILE A 14 -9.05 8.22 13.57
C ILE A 14 -7.89 7.30 13.16
N LEU A 15 -7.93 6.04 13.60
CA LEU A 15 -6.92 5.06 13.23
C LEU A 15 -7.44 4.14 12.12
N ILE A 16 -6.77 4.13 10.97
CA ILE A 16 -6.97 3.16 9.91
C ILE A 16 -6.03 1.99 10.16
N ALA A 17 -6.60 0.88 10.60
CA ALA A 17 -5.90 -0.31 11.06
C ALA A 17 -6.24 -1.54 10.19
N GLY A 18 -5.85 -2.72 10.63
CA GLY A 18 -6.23 -4.00 10.03
C GLY A 18 -5.05 -4.73 9.39
N THR A 19 -5.35 -5.65 8.48
CA THR A 19 -4.35 -6.57 7.91
C THR A 19 -3.40 -5.93 6.90
N GLY A 20 -3.65 -4.67 6.48
CA GLY A 20 -3.05 -4.13 5.27
C GLY A 20 -3.59 -4.82 4.01
N ARG A 21 -3.19 -4.35 2.84
CA ARG A 21 -3.61 -4.89 1.52
C ARG A 21 -5.13 -4.98 1.31
N ALA A 22 -5.91 -4.23 2.08
CA ALA A 22 -7.37 -4.19 2.08
C ALA A 22 -7.92 -2.78 1.80
N GLY A 23 -7.18 -1.92 1.08
CA GLY A 23 -7.63 -0.58 0.73
C GLY A 23 -7.32 0.50 1.78
N THR A 24 -6.44 0.24 2.76
CA THR A 24 -6.06 1.23 3.79
C THR A 24 -5.48 2.51 3.19
N SER A 25 -4.66 2.41 2.14
CA SER A 25 -4.08 3.57 1.45
C SER A 25 -5.11 4.37 0.64
N PHE A 26 -6.15 3.71 0.11
CA PHE A 26 -7.28 4.38 -0.51
C PHE A 26 -8.03 5.23 0.52
N LEU A 27 -8.27 4.69 1.72
CA LEU A 27 -8.94 5.44 2.80
C LEU A 27 -8.17 6.69 3.24
N VAL A 28 -6.85 6.63 3.36
CA VAL A 28 -6.05 7.81 3.69
C VAL A 28 -6.22 8.89 2.62
N ARG A 29 -6.13 8.53 1.34
CA ARG A 29 -6.35 9.47 0.22
C ARG A 29 -7.77 10.02 0.21
N TYR A 30 -8.75 9.21 0.56
CA TYR A 30 -10.15 9.63 0.65
C TYR A 30 -10.34 10.69 1.74
N PHE A 31 -9.82 10.46 2.94
CA PHE A 31 -9.86 11.45 4.01
C PHE A 31 -9.07 12.72 3.69
N ASP A 32 -7.94 12.59 3.00
CA ASP A 32 -7.15 13.73 2.53
C ASP A 32 -7.94 14.61 1.56
N ARG A 33 -8.63 14.00 0.58
CA ARG A 33 -9.53 14.71 -0.35
C ARG A 33 -10.69 15.40 0.35
N LEU A 34 -11.18 14.84 1.44
CA LEU A 34 -12.22 15.45 2.27
C LEU A 34 -11.70 16.53 3.20
N GLY A 35 -10.43 16.83 3.16
CA GLY A 35 -9.84 17.93 3.88
C GLY A 35 -9.37 17.60 5.29
N LEU A 36 -9.43 16.35 5.75
CA LEU A 36 -8.91 15.94 7.05
C LEU A 36 -7.37 15.97 7.06
N GLU A 37 -6.79 16.10 8.25
CA GLU A 37 -5.35 16.04 8.42
C GLU A 37 -4.89 14.59 8.32
N THR A 38 -4.03 14.31 7.33
CA THR A 38 -3.49 12.99 7.02
C THR A 38 -1.97 13.07 6.88
N HIS A 39 -1.33 11.90 6.71
CA HIS A 39 0.09 11.80 6.38
C HIS A 39 0.49 12.70 5.19
N PHE A 40 -0.34 12.77 4.14
CA PHE A 40 -0.07 13.60 2.97
C PHE A 40 -0.05 15.09 3.28
N LYS A 41 -0.97 15.59 4.10
CA LYS A 41 -0.96 17.00 4.52
C LYS A 41 0.25 17.36 5.38
N ARG A 42 0.75 16.43 6.17
CA ARG A 42 1.92 16.69 7.02
C ARG A 42 3.23 16.65 6.27
N HIS A 43 3.39 15.70 5.38
CA HIS A 43 4.66 15.45 4.72
C HIS A 43 4.73 15.99 3.29
N GLY A 44 3.61 16.40 2.69
CA GLY A 44 3.56 16.95 1.34
C GLY A 44 4.26 16.05 0.32
N GLU A 45 5.19 16.61 -0.45
CA GLU A 45 5.99 15.86 -1.43
C GLU A 45 6.94 14.82 -0.80
N GLY A 46 7.22 14.93 0.51
CA GLY A 46 8.01 13.96 1.28
C GLY A 46 7.22 12.76 1.75
N ALA A 47 5.91 12.70 1.49
CA ALA A 47 5.09 11.54 1.86
C ALA A 47 5.56 10.29 1.13
N HIS A 48 5.91 9.26 1.91
CA HIS A 48 6.35 7.99 1.32
C HIS A 48 5.20 7.31 0.59
N TRP A 49 5.37 7.05 -0.70
CA TRP A 49 4.43 6.34 -1.54
C TRP A 49 5.14 5.41 -2.51
N ASP A 50 4.72 4.15 -2.55
CA ASP A 50 5.18 3.14 -3.50
C ASP A 50 4.09 2.90 -4.57
N GLU A 51 4.34 3.38 -5.79
CA GLU A 51 3.41 3.24 -6.91
C GLU A 51 3.21 1.77 -7.34
N ALA A 52 4.26 0.96 -7.29
CA ALA A 52 4.19 -0.44 -7.68
C ALA A 52 3.34 -1.26 -6.71
N ALA A 53 3.47 -0.98 -5.42
CA ALA A 53 2.66 -1.59 -4.38
C ALA A 53 1.28 -0.93 -4.24
N ASN A 54 1.09 0.29 -4.78
CA ASN A 54 -0.04 1.17 -4.51
C ASN A 54 -0.29 1.27 -2.99
N ALA A 55 0.77 1.58 -2.26
CA ALA A 55 0.81 1.60 -0.80
C ALA A 55 1.74 2.70 -0.30
N GLY A 56 1.55 3.11 0.93
CA GLY A 56 2.34 4.16 1.56
C GLY A 56 1.49 4.99 2.52
N ALA A 57 1.98 6.15 2.89
CA ALA A 57 1.36 7.05 3.85
C ALA A 57 1.08 6.34 5.18
N GLU A 58 2.06 5.59 5.67
CA GLU A 58 1.97 4.86 6.94
C GLU A 58 2.58 5.68 8.06
N ASP A 59 1.85 5.74 9.17
CA ASP A 59 2.29 6.37 10.40
C ASP A 59 2.58 5.28 11.43
N MET A 60 3.69 5.43 12.13
CA MET A 60 4.05 4.49 13.19
C MET A 60 3.62 5.08 14.55
N PRO A 61 2.61 4.51 15.21
CA PRO A 61 2.13 5.00 16.50
C PRO A 61 3.09 4.59 17.63
N LEU A 62 4.32 5.08 17.58
CA LEU A 62 5.31 4.90 18.63
C LEU A 62 5.31 6.11 19.56
N SER A 63 5.44 5.90 20.86
CA SER A 63 5.35 6.94 21.89
C SER A 63 6.28 8.14 21.66
N ALA A 64 7.41 7.93 20.98
CA ALA A 64 8.38 9.00 20.69
C ALA A 64 7.90 9.99 19.61
N ILE A 65 6.98 9.58 18.73
CA ILE A 65 6.52 10.38 17.58
C ILE A 65 5.04 10.74 17.62
N TRP A 66 4.29 10.33 18.66
CA TRP A 66 2.86 10.62 18.78
C TRP A 66 2.49 12.11 18.76
N PRO A 67 3.31 13.03 19.28
CA PRO A 67 3.00 14.46 19.16
C PRO A 67 2.83 14.94 17.71
N ASP A 68 3.43 14.22 16.77
CA ASP A 68 3.44 14.57 15.35
C ASP A 68 2.51 13.73 14.47
N LEU A 69 1.68 12.85 15.06
CA LEU A 69 0.70 12.08 14.30
C LEU A 69 -0.42 12.99 13.76
N PRO A 70 -0.89 12.76 12.51
CA PRO A 70 -2.04 13.46 11.95
C PRO A 70 -3.35 13.03 12.64
N TYR A 71 -4.45 13.74 12.38
CA TYR A 71 -5.76 13.31 12.86
C TYR A 71 -6.17 11.94 12.32
N VAL A 72 -5.93 11.68 11.02
CA VAL A 72 -6.13 10.37 10.41
C VAL A 72 -4.81 9.64 10.32
N VAL A 73 -4.60 8.67 11.19
CA VAL A 73 -3.42 7.83 11.30
C VAL A 73 -3.65 6.54 10.53
N LYS A 74 -2.73 6.15 9.66
CA LYS A 74 -2.78 4.84 9.01
C LYS A 74 -1.65 3.97 9.54
N SER A 75 -1.99 2.87 10.19
CA SER A 75 -1.01 1.88 10.63
C SER A 75 -1.53 0.45 10.47
N PRO A 76 -1.13 -0.27 9.41
CA PRO A 76 -1.45 -1.69 9.29
C PRO A 76 -0.75 -2.56 10.36
N TRP A 77 0.21 -1.98 11.09
CA TRP A 77 0.92 -2.61 12.20
C TRP A 77 0.29 -2.35 13.58
N SER A 78 -0.89 -1.75 13.61
CA SER A 78 -1.54 -1.33 14.86
C SER A 78 -1.72 -2.46 15.88
N ALA A 79 -1.89 -3.70 15.44
CA ALA A 79 -1.97 -4.86 16.32
C ALA A 79 -0.76 -5.01 17.25
N GLU A 80 0.42 -4.57 16.81
CA GLU A 80 1.65 -4.64 17.61
C GLU A 80 1.71 -3.54 18.67
N PHE A 81 1.12 -2.38 18.39
CA PHE A 81 1.23 -1.17 19.22
C PHE A 81 -0.05 -0.81 19.97
N ILE A 82 -1.14 -1.52 19.75
CA ILE A 82 -2.45 -1.12 20.28
C ILE A 82 -2.49 -1.01 21.81
N ASP A 83 -1.78 -1.88 22.52
CA ASP A 83 -1.70 -1.83 23.98
C ASP A 83 -1.03 -0.54 24.46
N GLN A 84 0.00 -0.05 23.72
CA GLN A 84 0.68 1.21 24.02
C GLN A 84 -0.20 2.42 23.70
N VAL A 85 -0.92 2.37 22.55
CA VAL A 85 -1.85 3.42 22.15
C VAL A 85 -2.95 3.60 23.16
N LEU A 86 -3.55 2.50 23.62
CA LEU A 86 -4.64 2.51 24.60
C LEU A 86 -4.19 2.87 26.02
N ALA A 87 -2.90 2.72 26.34
CA ALA A 87 -2.34 3.07 27.63
C ALA A 87 -1.89 4.54 27.73
N ASP A 88 -1.91 5.30 26.64
CA ASP A 88 -1.51 6.70 26.64
C ASP A 88 -2.69 7.64 26.80
N ASP A 89 -2.80 8.21 28.00
CA ASP A 89 -3.89 9.13 28.38
C ASP A 89 -3.91 10.43 27.53
N SER A 90 -2.87 10.73 26.77
CA SER A 90 -2.85 11.89 25.87
C SER A 90 -3.50 11.62 24.51
N ILE A 91 -3.95 10.39 24.26
CA ILE A 91 -4.57 9.96 23.00
C ILE A 91 -6.02 9.57 23.22
N THR A 92 -6.89 10.05 22.34
CA THR A 92 -8.25 9.53 22.17
C THR A 92 -8.43 9.00 20.76
N LEU A 93 -8.87 7.75 20.66
CA LEU A 93 -9.30 7.18 19.38
C LEU A 93 -10.79 7.45 19.20
N ASP A 94 -11.13 8.41 18.33
CA ASP A 94 -12.53 8.72 17.97
C ASP A 94 -13.20 7.54 17.27
N ALA A 95 -12.42 6.83 16.45
CA ALA A 95 -12.80 5.56 15.86
C ALA A 95 -11.57 4.81 15.33
N VAL A 96 -11.71 3.49 15.19
CA VAL A 96 -10.78 2.64 14.45
C VAL A 96 -11.50 2.05 13.24
N ILE A 97 -10.97 2.32 12.06
CA ILE A 97 -11.51 1.85 10.78
C ILE A 97 -10.73 0.64 10.34
N ILE A 98 -11.40 -0.49 10.16
CA ILE A 98 -10.77 -1.76 9.81
C ILE A 98 -11.37 -2.28 8.50
N PRO A 99 -10.66 -2.09 7.36
CA PRO A 99 -11.05 -2.74 6.12
C PRO A 99 -10.80 -4.24 6.20
N LEU A 100 -11.82 -5.01 5.86
CA LEU A 100 -11.80 -6.47 5.82
C LEU A 100 -11.71 -6.98 4.39
N ARG A 101 -10.74 -7.81 4.13
CA ARG A 101 -10.55 -8.56 2.91
C ARG A 101 -10.50 -10.05 3.23
N ASP A 102 -10.81 -10.89 2.25
CA ASP A 102 -10.53 -12.33 2.37
C ASP A 102 -9.10 -12.57 2.87
N LEU A 103 -8.98 -13.41 3.88
CA LEU A 103 -7.73 -13.59 4.60
C LEU A 103 -6.63 -14.21 3.72
N GLN A 104 -6.99 -15.18 2.87
CA GLN A 104 -6.04 -15.84 1.98
C GLN A 104 -5.59 -14.90 0.88
N GLU A 105 -6.50 -14.09 0.32
CA GLU A 105 -6.15 -13.05 -0.64
C GLU A 105 -5.26 -11.97 -0.04
N ALA A 106 -5.50 -11.55 1.19
CA ALA A 106 -4.66 -10.58 1.89
C ALA A 106 -3.25 -11.15 2.13
N ALA A 107 -3.16 -12.39 2.58
CA ALA A 107 -1.91 -13.10 2.82
C ALA A 107 -1.12 -13.29 1.52
N SER A 108 -1.77 -13.76 0.45
CA SER A 108 -1.15 -13.92 -0.87
C SER A 108 -0.63 -12.59 -1.42
N SER A 109 -1.45 -11.55 -1.35
CA SER A 109 -1.05 -10.20 -1.78
C SER A 109 0.15 -9.67 -0.99
N ARG A 110 0.24 -9.99 0.30
CA ARG A 110 1.38 -9.61 1.15
C ARG A 110 2.64 -10.37 0.73
N THR A 111 2.55 -11.69 0.58
CA THR A 111 3.67 -12.53 0.12
C THR A 111 4.23 -12.03 -1.21
N ILE A 112 3.37 -11.78 -2.20
CA ILE A 112 3.79 -11.28 -3.52
C ILE A 112 4.48 -9.92 -3.40
N ASN A 113 3.95 -9.03 -2.58
CA ASN A 113 4.54 -7.71 -2.39
C ASN A 113 5.95 -7.80 -1.78
N GLU A 114 6.13 -8.64 -0.76
CA GLU A 114 7.43 -8.89 -0.14
C GLU A 114 8.42 -9.51 -1.14
N LEU A 115 8.00 -10.53 -1.89
CA LEU A 115 8.84 -11.15 -2.90
C LEU A 115 9.27 -10.16 -3.99
N ARG A 116 8.37 -9.25 -4.41
CA ARG A 116 8.72 -8.16 -5.35
C ARG A 116 9.73 -7.19 -4.75
N SER A 117 9.56 -6.82 -3.50
CA SER A 117 10.49 -5.95 -2.79
C SER A 117 11.87 -6.60 -2.66
N PHE A 118 11.94 -7.87 -2.31
CA PHE A 118 13.20 -8.60 -2.29
C PHE A 118 13.85 -8.67 -3.67
N ALA A 119 13.08 -8.95 -4.72
CA ALA A 119 13.60 -9.00 -6.08
C ALA A 119 14.15 -7.65 -6.55
N ALA A 120 13.55 -6.55 -6.12
CA ALA A 120 14.00 -5.22 -6.50
C ALA A 120 15.21 -4.72 -5.67
N ASN A 121 15.21 -4.98 -4.37
CA ASN A 121 16.14 -4.35 -3.43
C ASN A 121 17.25 -5.29 -2.93
N ASN A 122 17.01 -6.59 -2.95
CA ASN A 122 17.91 -7.62 -2.42
C ASN A 122 18.06 -8.78 -3.40
N VAL A 123 18.49 -8.47 -4.64
CA VAL A 123 18.58 -9.45 -5.74
C VAL A 123 19.38 -10.70 -5.37
N TRP A 124 20.42 -10.58 -4.54
CA TRP A 124 21.21 -11.72 -4.06
C TRP A 124 20.38 -12.71 -3.27
N MET A 125 19.35 -12.23 -2.60
CA MET A 125 18.48 -13.06 -1.79
C MET A 125 17.54 -13.92 -2.66
N THR A 126 17.18 -13.49 -3.86
CA THR A 126 16.33 -14.24 -4.79
C THR A 126 17.05 -15.38 -5.51
N LYS A 127 18.37 -15.46 -5.37
CA LYS A 127 19.22 -16.50 -6.00
C LYS A 127 19.53 -17.68 -5.10
N LEU A 128 19.03 -17.69 -3.87
CA LEU A 128 19.24 -18.79 -2.96
C LEU A 128 18.35 -19.98 -3.36
N ASP A 129 18.92 -21.18 -3.40
CA ASP A 129 18.22 -22.42 -3.74
C ASP A 129 17.17 -22.79 -2.69
N GLN A 130 17.28 -22.25 -1.51
CA GLN A 130 16.30 -22.43 -0.45
C GLN A 130 15.22 -21.36 -0.58
N PRO A 131 13.96 -21.74 -0.70
CA PRO A 131 12.88 -20.78 -0.77
C PRO A 131 12.77 -19.99 0.54
N TRP A 132 12.41 -18.76 0.40
CA TRP A 132 12.20 -17.73 1.41
C TRP A 132 11.05 -18.03 2.39
N GLU A 133 10.72 -19.27 2.61
CA GLU A 133 9.60 -19.71 3.44
C GLU A 133 9.74 -19.27 4.90
N HIS A 134 10.97 -18.99 5.33
CA HIS A 134 11.28 -18.66 6.72
C HIS A 134 11.80 -17.24 6.94
N TRP A 135 11.70 -16.38 5.94
CA TRP A 135 12.25 -15.04 6.01
C TRP A 135 11.19 -13.97 6.00
N GLY A 136 11.26 -13.06 6.94
CA GLY A 136 10.50 -11.85 7.01
C GLY A 136 11.41 -10.69 7.36
N HIS A 137 10.93 -9.49 7.30
CA HIS A 137 11.72 -8.29 7.53
C HIS A 137 11.38 -7.65 8.88
N THR A 138 12.39 -7.53 9.76
CA THR A 138 12.32 -6.68 10.96
C THR A 138 13.53 -5.79 11.04
N ALA A 139 13.47 -4.76 11.88
CA ALA A 139 14.63 -3.96 12.23
C ALA A 139 15.71 -4.87 12.84
N GLY A 140 16.84 -4.98 12.16
CA GLY A 140 17.98 -5.82 12.59
C GLY A 140 17.97 -7.25 12.09
N GLY A 141 17.03 -7.64 11.23
CA GLY A 141 17.04 -8.99 10.65
C GLY A 141 15.74 -9.46 10.07
N ILE A 142 15.65 -10.75 9.88
CA ILE A 142 14.59 -11.44 9.20
C ILE A 142 13.95 -12.43 10.15
N VAL A 143 12.65 -12.50 10.24
CA VAL A 143 12.03 -13.09 11.40
C VAL A 143 10.90 -14.08 11.12
N TYR A 144 10.18 -13.96 10.02
CA TYR A 144 9.00 -14.79 9.81
C TYR A 144 8.86 -15.27 8.37
N SER A 145 8.10 -16.32 8.21
CA SER A 145 7.85 -16.99 6.95
C SER A 145 7.08 -16.11 5.97
N LEU A 146 7.46 -16.15 4.71
CA LEU A 146 6.69 -15.60 3.59
C LEU A 146 5.68 -16.59 3.03
N HIS A 147 5.55 -17.77 3.65
CA HIS A 147 4.55 -18.75 3.25
C HIS A 147 3.14 -18.18 3.43
N PRO A 148 2.24 -18.25 2.43
CA PRO A 148 0.90 -17.65 2.51
C PRO A 148 0.09 -18.07 3.74
N LEU A 149 0.18 -19.34 4.16
CA LEU A 149 -0.53 -19.82 5.35
C LEU A 149 0.01 -19.21 6.65
N ASP A 150 1.34 -19.02 6.75
CA ASP A 150 1.92 -18.34 7.90
C ASP A 150 1.58 -16.86 7.92
N GLN A 151 1.56 -16.21 6.75
CA GLN A 151 1.07 -14.85 6.62
C GLN A 151 -0.41 -14.76 7.02
N ALA A 152 -1.25 -15.69 6.59
CA ALA A 152 -2.66 -15.73 6.99
C ALA A 152 -2.80 -15.89 8.52
N ARG A 153 -1.99 -16.74 9.15
CA ARG A 153 -1.98 -16.93 10.61
C ARG A 153 -1.58 -15.64 11.33
N ILE A 154 -0.51 -14.97 10.89
CA ILE A 154 -0.04 -13.72 11.48
C ILE A 154 -1.13 -12.64 11.39
N LEU A 155 -1.76 -12.51 10.20
CA LEU A 155 -2.84 -11.55 9.99
C LEU A 155 -4.07 -11.85 10.86
N ALA A 156 -4.45 -13.13 10.99
CA ALA A 156 -5.58 -13.55 11.82
C ALA A 156 -5.34 -13.27 13.31
N LEU A 157 -4.14 -13.59 13.81
CA LEU A 157 -3.77 -13.35 15.21
C LEU A 157 -3.69 -11.85 15.50
N GLY A 158 -3.07 -11.08 14.62
CA GLY A 158 -3.00 -9.62 14.75
C GLY A 158 -4.38 -8.96 14.71
N PHE A 159 -5.24 -9.39 13.79
CA PHE A 159 -6.63 -8.93 13.73
C PHE A 159 -7.40 -9.25 15.00
N HIS A 160 -7.32 -10.49 15.48
CA HIS A 160 -7.99 -10.89 16.72
C HIS A 160 -7.53 -10.06 17.91
N LYS A 161 -6.22 -9.92 18.11
CA LYS A 161 -5.63 -9.09 19.17
C LYS A 161 -6.15 -7.64 19.08
N LEU A 162 -6.08 -7.05 17.89
CA LEU A 162 -6.52 -5.67 17.67
C LEU A 162 -7.99 -5.47 18.07
N VAL A 163 -8.88 -6.29 17.53
CA VAL A 163 -10.33 -6.19 17.81
C VAL A 163 -10.62 -6.44 19.29
N GLU A 164 -10.01 -7.45 19.89
CA GLU A 164 -10.21 -7.79 21.30
C GLU A 164 -9.80 -6.64 22.23
N ARG A 165 -8.65 -5.99 21.95
CA ARG A 165 -8.19 -4.83 22.74
C ARG A 165 -9.11 -3.61 22.59
N LEU A 166 -9.54 -3.33 21.35
CA LEU A 166 -10.44 -2.21 21.07
C LEU A 166 -11.82 -2.40 21.70
N VAL A 167 -12.36 -3.62 21.65
CA VAL A 167 -13.65 -3.95 22.29
C VAL A 167 -13.55 -3.80 23.81
N ARG A 168 -12.46 -4.28 24.43
CA ARG A 168 -12.26 -4.11 25.89
C ARG A 168 -12.12 -2.66 26.33
N ALA A 169 -11.57 -1.82 25.46
CA ALA A 169 -11.39 -0.40 25.71
C ALA A 169 -12.61 0.46 25.31
N ASP A 170 -13.71 -0.17 24.90
CA ASP A 170 -14.92 0.50 24.39
C ASP A 170 -14.67 1.51 23.27
N VAL A 171 -13.67 1.23 22.41
CA VAL A 171 -13.33 2.06 21.27
C VAL A 171 -14.26 1.75 20.11
N LYS A 172 -14.80 2.78 19.47
CA LYS A 172 -15.66 2.65 18.29
C LYS A 172 -14.91 2.00 17.13
N ILE A 173 -15.44 0.87 16.63
CA ILE A 173 -14.88 0.14 15.47
C ILE A 173 -15.82 0.28 14.29
N ILE A 174 -15.27 0.66 13.12
CA ILE A 174 -15.98 0.69 11.84
C ILE A 174 -15.34 -0.35 10.92
N MET A 175 -16.05 -1.41 10.63
CA MET A 175 -15.58 -2.46 9.72
C MET A 175 -16.06 -2.20 8.31
N LEU A 176 -15.15 -2.21 7.34
CA LEU A 176 -15.43 -1.95 5.93
C LEU A 176 -15.13 -3.18 5.08
N SER A 177 -16.02 -3.50 4.16
CA SER A 177 -15.80 -4.59 3.20
C SER A 177 -14.90 -4.14 2.05
N PHE A 178 -13.81 -4.85 1.80
CA PHE A 178 -13.00 -4.73 0.60
C PHE A 178 -13.33 -5.90 -0.37
N PRO A 179 -13.51 -5.68 -1.68
CA PRO A 179 -13.23 -4.41 -2.39
C PRO A 179 -14.38 -3.40 -2.42
N ARG A 180 -15.53 -3.67 -1.78
CA ARG A 180 -16.72 -2.84 -1.83
C ARG A 180 -16.45 -1.37 -1.47
N LEU A 181 -15.59 -1.11 -0.48
CA LEU A 181 -15.23 0.27 -0.09
C LEU A 181 -14.62 1.10 -1.23
N VAL A 182 -14.03 0.45 -2.25
CA VAL A 182 -13.47 1.12 -3.45
C VAL A 182 -14.47 1.14 -4.60
N GLN A 183 -15.44 0.22 -4.63
CA GLN A 183 -16.38 0.07 -5.73
C GLN A 183 -17.70 0.83 -5.52
N ASP A 184 -18.07 1.10 -4.27
CA ASP A 184 -19.38 1.61 -3.86
C ASP A 184 -19.20 2.87 -2.99
N ALA A 185 -19.30 4.04 -3.63
CA ALA A 185 -19.15 5.34 -2.97
C ALA A 185 -20.23 5.58 -1.90
N ALA A 186 -21.48 5.15 -2.16
CA ALA A 186 -22.57 5.33 -1.22
C ALA A 186 -22.34 4.47 0.03
N TYR A 187 -21.93 3.21 -0.16
CA TYR A 187 -21.56 2.33 0.94
C TYR A 187 -20.47 2.96 1.81
N LEU A 188 -19.38 3.42 1.19
CA LEU A 188 -18.27 4.01 1.96
C LEU A 188 -18.72 5.23 2.75
N HIS A 189 -19.45 6.16 2.12
CA HIS A 189 -19.99 7.34 2.79
C HIS A 189 -20.87 6.93 3.99
N ASP A 190 -21.84 6.03 3.79
CA ASP A 190 -22.82 5.67 4.81
C ASP A 190 -22.15 4.98 6.01
N GLN A 191 -21.11 4.16 5.77
CA GLN A 191 -20.33 3.56 6.85
C GLN A 191 -19.50 4.57 7.64
N LEU A 192 -18.97 5.60 6.97
CA LEU A 192 -18.09 6.60 7.58
C LEU A 192 -18.84 7.84 8.10
N ALA A 193 -20.14 7.99 7.80
CA ALA A 193 -20.93 9.18 8.12
C ALA A 193 -20.79 9.66 9.57
N SER A 194 -20.62 8.73 10.51
CA SER A 194 -20.50 9.03 11.94
C SER A 194 -19.13 9.56 12.39
N VAL A 195 -18.14 9.59 11.49
CA VAL A 195 -16.77 10.08 11.75
C VAL A 195 -16.35 11.15 10.75
N LEU A 196 -17.18 11.43 9.75
CA LEU A 196 -16.95 12.54 8.84
C LEU A 196 -17.32 13.87 9.52
N PRO A 197 -16.54 14.94 9.31
CA PRO A 197 -16.86 16.25 9.80
C PRO A 197 -18.21 16.77 9.25
N ALA A 198 -18.97 17.50 10.04
CA ALA A 198 -20.30 17.99 9.66
C ALA A 198 -20.35 18.86 8.38
N HIS A 199 -19.21 19.46 8.01
CA HIS A 199 -19.12 20.25 6.78
C HIS A 199 -18.92 19.39 5.51
N VAL A 200 -18.61 18.11 5.65
CA VAL A 200 -18.45 17.19 4.52
C VAL A 200 -19.83 16.74 4.07
N THR A 201 -20.27 17.25 2.92
CA THR A 201 -21.55 16.84 2.32
C THR A 201 -21.44 15.46 1.68
N ARG A 202 -22.58 14.77 1.54
CA ARG A 202 -22.63 13.48 0.83
C ARG A 202 -22.09 13.60 -0.60
N ASP A 203 -22.44 14.66 -1.31
CA ASP A 203 -22.00 14.88 -2.69
C ASP A 203 -20.49 15.09 -2.79
N ALA A 204 -19.90 15.84 -1.86
CA ALA A 204 -18.45 16.00 -1.78
C ALA A 204 -17.74 14.67 -1.48
N ALA A 205 -18.30 13.86 -0.59
CA ALA A 205 -17.77 12.54 -0.26
C ALA A 205 -17.85 11.57 -1.47
N MET A 206 -18.96 11.59 -2.20
CA MET A 206 -19.15 10.80 -3.43
C MET A 206 -18.16 11.23 -4.53
N ALA A 207 -18.00 12.54 -4.74
CA ALA A 207 -17.05 13.08 -5.70
C ALA A 207 -15.61 12.67 -5.37
N ALA A 208 -15.19 12.82 -4.11
CA ALA A 208 -13.85 12.40 -3.65
C ALA A 208 -13.60 10.91 -3.87
N HIS A 209 -14.62 10.07 -3.66
CA HIS A 209 -14.53 8.65 -3.94
C HIS A 209 -14.33 8.37 -5.44
N HIS A 210 -15.17 8.96 -6.31
CA HIS A 210 -15.09 8.77 -7.76
C HIS A 210 -13.76 9.22 -8.36
N ASP A 211 -13.18 10.30 -7.84
CA ASP A 211 -11.86 10.78 -8.25
C ASP A 211 -10.73 9.80 -7.95
N LEU A 212 -10.87 9.01 -6.88
CA LEU A 212 -9.83 8.12 -6.37
C LEU A 212 -10.02 6.65 -6.75
N ALA A 213 -11.27 6.25 -7.01
CA ALA A 213 -11.61 4.86 -7.28
C ALA A 213 -11.05 4.41 -8.63
N ASP A 214 -10.19 3.41 -8.59
CA ASP A 214 -9.60 2.79 -9.77
C ASP A 214 -9.79 1.27 -9.68
N ALA A 215 -10.72 0.74 -10.46
CA ALA A 215 -11.01 -0.68 -10.50
C ALA A 215 -9.79 -1.51 -10.95
N GLY A 216 -8.90 -0.95 -11.78
CA GLY A 216 -7.68 -1.61 -12.24
C GLY A 216 -6.64 -1.80 -11.13
N LYS A 217 -6.75 -1.05 -10.04
CA LYS A 217 -5.88 -1.19 -8.86
C LYS A 217 -6.41 -2.19 -7.83
N ILE A 218 -7.63 -2.69 -8.00
CA ILE A 218 -8.20 -3.74 -7.15
C ILE A 218 -7.56 -5.07 -7.57
N ARG A 219 -6.54 -5.46 -6.86
CA ARG A 219 -5.89 -6.76 -7.06
C ARG A 219 -6.64 -7.82 -6.26
N VAL A 220 -7.73 -8.32 -6.82
CA VAL A 220 -8.45 -9.50 -6.33
C VAL A 220 -7.86 -10.69 -7.09
N GLY A 221 -6.62 -11.03 -6.77
CA GLY A 221 -5.92 -12.13 -7.39
C GLY A 221 -5.87 -13.33 -6.46
N ARG A 222 -6.26 -14.48 -6.95
CA ARG A 222 -6.08 -15.78 -6.31
C ARG A 222 -4.66 -16.30 -6.49
N GLU A 223 -3.71 -15.42 -6.68
CA GLU A 223 -2.37 -15.73 -7.19
C GLU A 223 -1.58 -16.76 -6.37
N LEU A 224 -1.99 -17.06 -5.13
CA LEU A 224 -1.42 -18.12 -4.30
C LEU A 224 -2.49 -18.76 -3.39
N ALA A 225 -3.76 -18.60 -3.72
CA ALA A 225 -4.87 -19.08 -2.89
C ALA A 225 -5.24 -20.54 -3.17
N ASP A 226 -4.57 -21.18 -4.12
CA ASP A 226 -4.79 -22.60 -4.40
C ASP A 226 -4.10 -23.44 -3.30
N SER A 227 -4.91 -24.05 -2.45
CA SER A 227 -4.44 -24.91 -1.36
C SER A 227 -3.80 -26.21 -1.87
N GLU A 228 -3.96 -26.54 -3.15
CA GLU A 228 -3.38 -27.73 -3.77
C GLU A 228 -1.98 -27.47 -4.35
N ILE A 229 -1.49 -26.23 -4.37
CA ILE A 229 -0.13 -25.94 -4.83
C ILE A 229 0.88 -26.58 -3.87
N THR A 230 1.59 -27.56 -4.36
CA THR A 230 2.65 -28.25 -3.62
C THR A 230 3.93 -27.40 -3.50
N VAL A 231 4.84 -27.77 -2.60
CA VAL A 231 6.17 -27.13 -2.47
C VAL A 231 6.94 -27.18 -3.79
N LEU A 232 6.80 -28.28 -4.55
CA LEU A 232 7.45 -28.43 -5.87
C LEU A 232 6.86 -27.48 -6.90
N ASP A 233 5.54 -27.30 -6.91
CA ASP A 233 4.88 -26.37 -7.81
C ASP A 233 5.29 -24.93 -7.49
N ARG A 234 5.45 -24.58 -6.21
CA ARG A 234 5.97 -23.29 -5.80
C ARG A 234 7.40 -23.04 -6.24
N ALA A 235 8.26 -24.05 -6.15
CA ALA A 235 9.63 -23.97 -6.65
C ALA A 235 9.68 -23.77 -8.16
N ALA A 236 8.80 -24.44 -8.91
CA ALA A 236 8.65 -24.26 -10.35
C ALA A 236 8.16 -22.87 -10.70
N LEU A 237 7.12 -22.38 -10.01
CA LEU A 237 6.59 -21.01 -10.18
C LEU A 237 7.62 -19.94 -9.85
N ASN A 238 8.42 -20.13 -8.80
CA ASN A 238 9.49 -19.19 -8.47
C ASN A 238 10.56 -19.13 -9.56
N ARG A 239 10.97 -20.26 -10.13
CA ARG A 239 11.91 -20.28 -11.26
C ARG A 239 11.35 -19.57 -12.49
N GLU A 240 10.09 -19.79 -12.80
CA GLU A 240 9.42 -19.10 -13.91
C GLU A 240 9.32 -17.60 -13.67
N LEU A 241 8.99 -17.17 -12.45
CA LEU A 241 9.00 -15.76 -12.05
C LEU A 241 10.39 -15.13 -12.15
N GLU A 242 11.45 -15.84 -11.76
CA GLU A 242 12.84 -15.38 -11.92
C GLU A 242 13.19 -15.22 -13.39
N GLN A 243 12.82 -16.18 -14.23
CA GLN A 243 13.05 -16.12 -15.67
C GLN A 243 12.31 -14.95 -16.31
N LEU A 244 11.03 -14.78 -16.00
CA LEU A 244 10.21 -13.66 -16.51
C LEU A 244 10.76 -12.29 -16.06
N ARG A 245 11.27 -12.18 -14.85
CA ARG A 245 11.91 -10.95 -14.36
C ARG A 245 13.22 -10.67 -15.07
N ALA A 246 14.03 -11.69 -15.33
CA ALA A 246 15.25 -11.56 -16.11
C ALA A 246 14.95 -11.11 -17.54
N ASP A 247 13.93 -11.71 -18.17
CA ASP A 247 13.50 -11.36 -19.52
C ASP A 247 12.95 -9.93 -19.59
N LEU A 248 12.17 -9.51 -18.58
CA LEU A 248 11.65 -8.14 -18.46
C LEU A 248 12.80 -7.14 -18.30
N SER A 249 13.79 -7.45 -17.47
CA SER A 249 14.97 -6.60 -17.28
C SER A 249 15.78 -6.47 -18.55
N ALA A 250 15.98 -7.58 -19.26
CA ALA A 250 16.67 -7.57 -20.55
C ALA A 250 15.89 -6.82 -21.65
N ALA A 251 14.55 -6.88 -21.61
CA ALA A 251 13.70 -6.12 -22.51
C ALA A 251 13.78 -4.61 -22.23
N ALA A 252 13.72 -4.22 -20.96
CA ALA A 252 13.85 -2.82 -20.55
C ALA A 252 15.23 -2.23 -20.92
N GLN A 253 16.30 -3.01 -20.76
CA GLN A 253 17.64 -2.58 -21.21
C GLN A 253 17.73 -2.41 -22.71
N ARG A 254 17.13 -3.32 -23.49
CA ARG A 254 17.06 -3.19 -24.96
C ARG A 254 16.26 -1.97 -25.39
N GLU A 255 15.13 -1.71 -24.72
CA GLU A 255 14.32 -0.52 -24.98
C GLU A 255 15.11 0.77 -24.69
N ALA A 256 15.77 0.85 -23.54
CA ALA A 256 16.62 1.98 -23.18
C ALA A 256 17.77 2.20 -24.19
N SER A 257 18.39 1.12 -24.64
CA SER A 257 19.45 1.19 -25.66
C SER A 257 18.91 1.66 -27.01
N LEU A 258 17.75 1.17 -27.43
CA LEU A 258 17.09 1.62 -28.67
C LEU A 258 16.67 3.09 -28.57
N ALA A 259 16.11 3.51 -27.45
CA ALA A 259 15.75 4.91 -27.22
C ALA A 259 16.97 5.83 -27.31
N GLU A 260 18.10 5.42 -26.73
CA GLU A 260 19.35 6.18 -26.84
C GLU A 260 19.90 6.21 -28.29
N HIS A 261 19.85 5.09 -29.01
CA HIS A 261 20.22 5.07 -30.42
C HIS A 261 19.33 6.00 -31.29
N VAL A 262 18.02 5.97 -31.06
CA VAL A 262 17.08 6.89 -31.74
C VAL A 262 17.42 8.34 -31.39
N ARG A 263 17.67 8.64 -30.14
CA ARG A 263 18.07 9.99 -29.67
C ARG A 263 19.36 10.45 -30.36
N LEU A 264 20.38 9.59 -30.48
CA LEU A 264 21.63 9.89 -31.15
C LEU A 264 21.42 10.16 -32.63
N ILE A 265 20.55 9.38 -33.30
CA ILE A 265 20.20 9.60 -34.70
C ILE A 265 19.48 10.95 -34.86
N GLU A 266 18.45 11.22 -34.05
CA GLU A 266 17.65 12.44 -34.12
C GLU A 266 18.44 13.71 -33.81
N THR A 267 19.43 13.61 -32.92
CA THR A 267 20.32 14.72 -32.58
C THR A 267 21.48 14.91 -33.57
N SER A 268 21.72 13.95 -34.46
CA SER A 268 22.82 14.03 -35.44
C SER A 268 22.63 15.19 -36.41
N ARG A 269 23.75 15.81 -36.79
CA ARG A 269 23.74 16.91 -37.78
C ARG A 269 23.08 16.52 -39.09
N MET A 270 23.32 15.29 -39.54
CA MET A 270 22.79 14.76 -40.78
C MET A 270 21.27 14.61 -40.74
N TRP A 271 20.73 14.08 -39.63
CA TRP A 271 19.29 13.91 -39.43
C TRP A 271 18.56 15.25 -39.41
N ARG A 272 19.13 16.25 -38.71
CA ARG A 272 18.57 17.61 -38.66
C ARG A 272 18.64 18.30 -40.05
N ALA A 273 19.72 18.09 -40.81
CA ALA A 273 19.81 18.64 -42.16
C ALA A 273 18.75 18.09 -43.11
N LEU A 274 18.27 16.86 -42.89
CA LEU A 274 17.22 16.21 -43.70
C LEU A 274 15.79 16.54 -43.23
N GLU A 275 15.61 17.32 -42.20
CA GLU A 275 14.29 17.65 -41.62
C GLU A 275 13.32 18.30 -42.63
N PRO A 276 13.74 19.27 -43.47
CA PRO A 276 12.86 19.85 -44.49
C PRO A 276 12.35 18.82 -45.52
N LEU A 277 13.21 17.87 -45.89
CA LEU A 277 12.88 16.83 -46.88
C LEU A 277 11.87 15.84 -46.26
N ARG A 278 12.06 15.45 -45.02
CA ARG A 278 11.12 14.59 -44.28
C ARG A 278 9.74 15.22 -44.11
N ALA A 279 9.70 16.48 -43.69
CA ALA A 279 8.47 17.22 -43.58
C ALA A 279 7.71 17.31 -44.92
N TRP A 280 8.42 17.52 -46.03
CA TRP A 280 7.84 17.51 -47.37
C TRP A 280 7.29 16.12 -47.74
N LEU A 281 8.01 15.04 -47.47
CA LEU A 281 7.56 13.66 -47.72
C LEU A 281 6.34 13.28 -46.88
N HIS A 282 6.30 13.63 -45.60
CA HIS A 282 5.14 13.41 -44.72
C HIS A 282 3.89 14.14 -45.23
N LYS A 283 4.06 15.39 -45.69
CA LYS A 283 2.97 16.19 -46.25
C LYS A 283 2.40 15.60 -47.57
N ARG A 284 3.22 14.86 -48.32
CA ARG A 284 2.78 14.14 -49.53
C ARG A 284 2.07 12.81 -49.21
N ARG A 285 2.49 12.07 -48.15
CA ARG A 285 1.84 10.82 -47.72
C ARG A 285 0.48 11.02 -47.05
N GLY A 286 0.28 12.12 -46.36
CA GLY A 286 -1.01 12.45 -45.73
C GLY A 286 -2.08 13.00 -46.68
N LYS A 287 -1.78 13.08 -47.99
CA LYS A 287 -2.73 13.50 -49.07
C LYS A 287 -3.16 12.34 -49.98
N ARG A 288 -2.86 11.11 -49.62
CA ARG A 288 -3.41 9.90 -50.21
C ARG A 288 -4.22 9.16 -49.13
#